data_7fd4673bb9435298bd6d8f1fe7b56d76
#
_entry.id   7fd4673bb9435298bd6d8f1fe7b56d76
#
_cell.length_a   1.000
_cell.length_b   1.000
_cell.length_c   1.000
_cell.angle_alpha   90.00
_cell.angle_beta   90.00
_cell.angle_gamma   90.00
#
_symmetry.space_group_name_H-M   'P 1'
#
loop_
_entity.id
_entity.type
_entity.pdbx_description
1 polymer ?
#
loop_
_entity_poly.entity_id
_entity_poly.type
_entity_poly.pdbx_seq_one_letter_code
_entity_poly.pdbx_strand_id
1 'polypeptide(L)'
;PEIKITGIDPSILAVRTNGTERNVMSIYPCDARGAFNPEGPYLALGLEKPAAGTSGLSIRNGVWNNEYSIEVGLKPGKVLKVGKKKYTAIECRTDKALKDFVSEADYFNKGTFTGRLTGKPGDVTLTYASYEPWSLKGDGAANPLIIWLHGGGEGGIDVSVTLVGNEVVSLIRPEIQSHFTSEGGEKGAYVLSVQCPTMWMGTSKGFGHGDYPSLYADVLK
;
A
#
# COMPACT_ATOMS: atom_id res chain seq x y z
N PRO A 1 -26.33 -0.75 -21.30
CA PRO A 1 -26.88 0.51 -20.83
C PRO A 1 -25.98 1.04 -19.72
N GLU A 2 -25.30 2.18 -20.02
CA GLU A 2 -24.44 2.89 -19.08
C GLU A 2 -25.26 3.37 -17.89
N ILE A 3 -24.93 2.92 -16.72
CA ILE A 3 -25.56 3.36 -15.49
C ILE A 3 -24.69 4.48 -14.94
N LYS A 4 -25.06 5.74 -15.23
CA LYS A 4 -24.40 6.88 -14.59
C LYS A 4 -24.80 6.91 -13.10
N ILE A 5 -23.83 6.63 -12.25
CA ILE A 5 -23.99 6.75 -10.79
C ILE A 5 -23.48 8.12 -10.41
N THR A 6 -24.37 9.10 -10.29
CA THR A 6 -24.03 10.45 -9.83
C THR A 6 -24.98 10.86 -8.70
N GLY A 7 -24.46 11.57 -7.71
CA GLY A 7 -25.28 12.20 -6.67
C GLY A 7 -25.86 11.23 -5.63
N ILE A 8 -25.14 10.16 -5.29
CA ILE A 8 -25.53 9.32 -4.15
C ILE A 8 -25.19 10.06 -2.85
N ASP A 9 -26.21 10.22 -1.99
CA ASP A 9 -26.01 10.74 -0.65
C ASP A 9 -25.31 9.68 0.24
N PRO A 10 -24.05 9.92 0.70
CA PRO A 10 -23.34 8.98 1.55
C PRO A 10 -24.10 8.62 2.83
N SER A 11 -24.94 9.52 3.32
CA SER A 11 -25.67 9.34 4.58
C SER A 11 -26.68 8.19 4.59
N ILE A 12 -27.05 7.66 3.41
CA ILE A 12 -27.95 6.50 3.30
C ILE A 12 -27.26 5.16 3.57
N LEU A 13 -25.93 5.15 3.55
CA LEU A 13 -25.15 3.92 3.72
C LEU A 13 -24.86 3.64 5.20
N ALA A 14 -24.92 2.36 5.55
CA ALA A 14 -24.40 1.81 6.79
C ALA A 14 -23.14 1.04 6.47
N VAL A 15 -21.99 1.49 7.00
CA VAL A 15 -20.71 0.82 6.78
C VAL A 15 -20.11 0.43 8.13
N ARG A 16 -19.62 -0.80 8.22
CA ARG A 16 -18.89 -1.30 9.38
C ARG A 16 -17.57 -1.89 8.97
N THR A 17 -16.55 -1.65 9.78
CA THR A 17 -15.24 -2.31 9.66
C THR A 17 -14.94 -3.02 10.97
N ASN A 18 -14.72 -4.33 10.92
CA ASN A 18 -14.59 -5.20 12.10
C ASN A 18 -15.72 -4.97 13.11
N GLY A 19 -16.97 -4.87 12.63
CA GLY A 19 -18.14 -4.63 13.47
C GLY A 19 -18.32 -3.18 13.96
N THR A 20 -17.33 -2.31 13.81
CA THR A 20 -17.41 -0.89 14.21
C THR A 20 -18.03 -0.04 13.10
N GLU A 21 -19.04 0.73 13.43
CA GLU A 21 -19.69 1.66 12.49
C GLU A 21 -18.72 2.75 12.01
N ARG A 22 -18.79 3.09 10.72
CA ARG A 22 -17.92 4.07 10.08
C ARG A 22 -18.73 5.12 9.35
N ASN A 23 -18.32 6.36 9.46
CA ASN A 23 -18.91 7.46 8.68
C ASN A 23 -18.38 7.43 7.25
N VAL A 24 -19.28 7.53 6.28
CA VAL A 24 -18.95 7.67 4.86
C VAL A 24 -18.88 9.16 4.54
N MET A 25 -17.68 9.63 4.21
CA MET A 25 -17.37 11.03 3.93
C MET A 25 -17.57 11.39 2.46
N SER A 26 -17.34 10.43 1.58
CA SER A 26 -17.47 10.60 0.14
C SER A 26 -17.89 9.32 -0.55
N ILE A 27 -18.52 9.46 -1.72
CA ILE A 27 -18.85 8.36 -2.60
C ILE A 27 -18.70 8.84 -4.04
N TYR A 28 -18.01 8.05 -4.86
CA TYR A 28 -17.82 8.38 -6.27
C TYR A 28 -17.68 7.11 -7.13
N PRO A 29 -18.04 7.17 -8.42
CA PRO A 29 -17.82 6.07 -9.35
C PRO A 29 -16.33 5.91 -9.64
N CYS A 30 -15.88 4.67 -9.77
CA CYS A 30 -14.48 4.35 -9.96
C CYS A 30 -14.27 3.12 -10.84
N ASP A 31 -13.03 2.90 -11.24
CA ASP A 31 -12.56 1.65 -11.83
C ASP A 31 -12.33 0.57 -10.76
N ALA A 32 -11.86 -0.60 -11.18
CA ALA A 32 -11.56 -1.73 -10.29
C ALA A 32 -10.44 -1.43 -9.27
N ARG A 33 -9.65 -0.39 -9.47
CA ARG A 33 -8.55 0.05 -8.60
C ARG A 33 -8.92 1.22 -7.69
N GLY A 34 -10.18 1.68 -7.77
CA GLY A 34 -10.66 2.80 -6.96
C GLY A 34 -10.33 4.19 -7.54
N ALA A 35 -9.67 4.28 -8.71
CA ALA A 35 -9.43 5.55 -9.38
C ALA A 35 -10.74 6.12 -9.92
N PHE A 36 -10.94 7.44 -9.73
CA PHE A 36 -12.15 8.10 -10.21
C PHE A 36 -12.37 7.84 -11.70
N ASN A 37 -13.53 7.31 -12.02
CA ASN A 37 -14.01 7.09 -13.38
C ASN A 37 -15.52 7.35 -13.41
N PRO A 38 -16.00 8.43 -14.06
CA PRO A 38 -17.42 8.80 -14.07
C PRO A 38 -18.32 7.73 -14.69
N GLU A 39 -17.75 6.83 -15.48
CA GLU A 39 -18.45 5.70 -16.12
C GLU A 39 -18.05 4.35 -15.52
N GLY A 40 -17.30 4.37 -14.43
CA GLY A 40 -16.82 3.17 -13.75
C GLY A 40 -17.97 2.35 -13.14
N PRO A 41 -17.87 1.01 -13.21
CA PRO A 41 -18.91 0.11 -12.69
C PRO A 41 -18.84 -0.09 -11.17
N TYR A 42 -17.86 0.52 -10.49
CA TYR A 42 -17.63 0.41 -9.05
C TYR A 42 -17.92 1.72 -8.34
N LEU A 43 -18.14 1.63 -7.03
CA LEU A 43 -18.25 2.79 -6.13
C LEU A 43 -17.11 2.76 -5.11
N ALA A 44 -16.34 3.83 -5.06
CA ALA A 44 -15.42 4.08 -3.97
C ALA A 44 -16.16 4.78 -2.81
N LEU A 45 -15.93 4.31 -1.60
CA LEU A 45 -16.44 4.90 -0.37
C LEU A 45 -15.27 5.44 0.45
N GLY A 46 -15.15 6.75 0.54
CA GLY A 46 -14.22 7.40 1.45
C GLY A 46 -14.78 7.36 2.87
N LEU A 47 -14.10 6.64 3.77
CA LEU A 47 -14.50 6.55 5.16
C LEU A 47 -13.75 7.60 6.00
N GLU A 48 -14.40 8.08 7.06
CA GLU A 48 -13.74 8.90 8.05
C GLU A 48 -12.51 8.17 8.61
N LYS A 49 -11.39 8.87 8.74
CA LYS A 49 -10.18 8.31 9.34
C LYS A 49 -10.48 7.82 10.76
N PRO A 50 -10.22 6.57 11.12
CA PRO A 50 -10.48 6.08 12.45
C PRO A 50 -9.59 6.78 13.48
N ALA A 51 -10.04 6.87 14.71
CA ALA A 51 -9.18 7.30 15.81
C ALA A 51 -7.94 6.40 15.90
N ALA A 52 -6.82 6.95 16.35
CA ALA A 52 -5.58 6.20 16.50
C ALA A 52 -5.80 4.92 17.32
N GLY A 53 -5.33 3.80 16.82
CA GLY A 53 -5.47 2.49 17.45
C GLY A 53 -6.81 1.78 17.26
N THR A 54 -7.79 2.41 16.58
CA THR A 54 -9.10 1.80 16.32
C THR A 54 -9.26 1.28 14.88
N SER A 55 -8.25 1.44 14.04
CA SER A 55 -8.23 0.81 12.72
C SER A 55 -8.22 -0.70 12.85
N GLY A 56 -9.16 -1.38 12.23
CA GLY A 56 -9.15 -2.85 12.15
C GLY A 56 -8.01 -3.39 11.29
N LEU A 57 -7.43 -2.55 10.42
CA LEU A 57 -6.25 -2.89 9.65
C LEU A 57 -5.02 -2.59 10.50
N SER A 58 -4.23 -3.59 10.80
CA SER A 58 -3.05 -3.48 11.65
C SER A 58 -1.91 -4.36 11.17
N ILE A 59 -0.70 -3.98 11.55
CA ILE A 59 0.51 -4.77 11.30
C ILE A 59 0.91 -5.40 12.63
N ARG A 60 1.16 -6.71 12.61
CA ARG A 60 1.70 -7.44 13.76
C ARG A 60 2.84 -8.33 13.30
N ASN A 61 4.00 -8.19 13.94
CA ASN A 61 5.21 -8.95 13.60
C ASN A 61 5.58 -8.87 12.09
N GLY A 62 5.49 -7.67 11.52
CA GLY A 62 5.85 -7.41 10.13
C GLY A 62 4.90 -8.00 9.08
N VAL A 63 3.71 -8.42 9.49
CA VAL A 63 2.65 -8.88 8.57
C VAL A 63 1.34 -8.16 8.85
N TRP A 64 0.54 -7.98 7.79
CA TRP A 64 -0.79 -7.41 7.90
C TRP A 64 -1.74 -8.36 8.64
N ASN A 65 -2.60 -7.78 9.48
CA ASN A 65 -3.75 -8.49 10.00
C ASN A 65 -4.71 -8.80 8.86
N ASN A 66 -4.90 -10.08 8.53
CA ASN A 66 -5.77 -10.53 7.46
C ASN A 66 -7.25 -10.66 7.89
N GLU A 67 -7.54 -10.47 9.17
CA GLU A 67 -8.91 -10.54 9.72
C GLU A 67 -9.56 -9.16 9.69
N TYR A 68 -9.69 -8.59 8.50
CA TYR A 68 -10.34 -7.30 8.32
C TYR A 68 -11.65 -7.47 7.56
N SER A 69 -12.77 -7.30 8.27
CA SER A 69 -14.09 -7.37 7.66
C SER A 69 -14.63 -5.99 7.31
N ILE A 70 -15.28 -5.88 6.16
CA ILE A 70 -16.02 -4.70 5.74
C ILE A 70 -17.44 -5.15 5.43
N GLU A 71 -18.41 -4.46 5.98
CA GLU A 71 -19.83 -4.64 5.71
C GLU A 71 -20.41 -3.32 5.20
N VAL A 72 -21.15 -3.38 4.10
CA VAL A 72 -21.82 -2.22 3.50
C VAL A 72 -23.28 -2.57 3.26
N GLY A 73 -24.17 -1.74 3.78
CA GLY A 73 -25.61 -1.89 3.62
C GLY A 73 -26.31 -0.54 3.49
N LEU A 74 -27.64 -0.57 3.40
CA LEU A 74 -28.46 0.63 3.54
C LEU A 74 -28.90 0.81 4.98
N LYS A 75 -28.95 2.07 5.44
CA LYS A 75 -29.61 2.38 6.71
C LYS A 75 -31.11 2.07 6.62
N PRO A 76 -31.75 1.72 7.75
CA PRO A 76 -33.18 1.42 7.78
C PRO A 76 -34.02 2.51 7.09
N GLY A 77 -34.93 2.09 6.22
CA GLY A 77 -35.83 2.97 5.48
C GLY A 77 -35.19 3.79 4.36
N LYS A 78 -33.89 3.65 4.12
CA LYS A 78 -33.21 4.33 3.01
C LYS A 78 -33.27 3.53 1.72
N VAL A 79 -33.19 4.22 0.59
CA VAL A 79 -33.27 3.67 -0.75
C VAL A 79 -32.12 4.21 -1.58
N LEU A 80 -31.38 3.32 -2.22
CA LEU A 80 -30.41 3.69 -3.24
C LEU A 80 -31.08 3.76 -4.59
N LYS A 81 -30.93 4.87 -5.29
CA LYS A 81 -31.41 5.05 -6.65
C LYS A 81 -30.23 5.04 -7.62
N VAL A 82 -30.27 4.17 -8.60
CA VAL A 82 -29.25 4.06 -9.65
C VAL A 82 -29.96 4.10 -11.00
N GLY A 83 -29.93 5.25 -11.67
CA GLY A 83 -30.75 5.48 -12.85
C GLY A 83 -32.24 5.33 -12.54
N LYS A 84 -32.93 4.43 -13.27
CA LYS A 84 -34.36 4.11 -13.05
C LYS A 84 -34.59 3.04 -11.99
N LYS A 85 -33.55 2.39 -11.50
CA LYS A 85 -33.65 1.29 -10.52
C LYS A 85 -33.60 1.81 -9.10
N LYS A 86 -34.39 1.18 -8.22
CA LYS A 86 -34.44 1.45 -6.78
C LYS A 86 -34.02 0.19 -6.04
N TYR A 87 -33.09 0.33 -5.10
CA TYR A 87 -32.65 -0.75 -4.24
C TYR A 87 -33.04 -0.38 -2.80
N THR A 88 -33.83 -1.24 -2.18
CA THR A 88 -34.29 -1.08 -0.79
C THR A 88 -33.45 -1.89 0.19
N ALA A 89 -32.58 -2.74 -0.33
CA ALA A 89 -31.59 -3.49 0.42
C ALA A 89 -30.31 -3.60 -0.41
N ILE A 90 -29.18 -3.46 0.24
CA ILE A 90 -27.83 -3.76 -0.26
C ILE A 90 -27.13 -4.49 0.86
N GLU A 91 -26.45 -5.56 0.53
CA GLU A 91 -25.61 -6.28 1.46
C GLU A 91 -24.33 -6.68 0.72
N CYS A 92 -23.22 -6.08 1.11
CA CYS A 92 -21.90 -6.42 0.64
C CYS A 92 -21.03 -6.71 1.86
N ARG A 93 -20.31 -7.81 1.84
CA ARG A 93 -19.38 -8.16 2.90
C ARG A 93 -18.10 -8.74 2.33
N THR A 94 -16.97 -8.37 2.93
CA THR A 94 -15.70 -9.05 2.76
C THR A 94 -15.08 -9.30 4.12
N ASP A 95 -14.43 -10.44 4.28
CA ASP A 95 -13.67 -10.85 5.46
C ASP A 95 -12.15 -10.90 5.21
N LYS A 96 -11.71 -10.39 4.05
CA LYS A 96 -10.31 -10.35 3.66
C LYS A 96 -9.78 -8.93 3.71
N ALA A 97 -8.65 -8.75 4.38
CA ALA A 97 -7.89 -7.50 4.27
C ALA A 97 -7.40 -7.34 2.83
N LEU A 98 -7.81 -6.26 2.19
CA LEU A 98 -7.40 -5.91 0.82
C LEU A 98 -6.13 -5.05 0.89
N LYS A 99 -5.06 -5.60 1.45
CA LYS A 99 -3.77 -4.93 1.64
C LYS A 99 -3.09 -4.51 0.33
N ASP A 100 -3.47 -5.13 -0.78
CA ASP A 100 -2.89 -4.90 -2.09
C ASP A 100 -3.63 -3.82 -2.89
N PHE A 101 -4.53 -3.05 -2.24
CA PHE A 101 -5.37 -2.05 -2.88
C PHE A 101 -4.77 -0.63 -2.92
N VAL A 102 -3.50 -0.49 -2.64
CA VAL A 102 -2.77 0.74 -2.94
C VAL A 102 -2.23 0.60 -4.35
N SER A 103 -2.88 1.27 -5.30
CA SER A 103 -2.58 1.13 -6.74
C SER A 103 -1.12 1.42 -7.07
N GLU A 104 -0.48 2.34 -6.35
CA GLU A 104 0.93 2.65 -6.49
C GLU A 104 1.86 1.48 -6.13
N ALA A 105 1.44 0.59 -5.23
CA ALA A 105 2.24 -0.58 -4.86
C ALA A 105 2.38 -1.61 -6.00
N ASP A 106 1.47 -1.57 -6.98
CA ASP A 106 1.52 -2.43 -8.17
C ASP A 106 2.61 -2.02 -9.17
N TYR A 107 3.13 -0.80 -9.06
CA TYR A 107 4.26 -0.34 -9.88
C TYR A 107 5.62 -0.82 -9.38
N PHE A 108 5.65 -1.45 -8.21
CA PHE A 108 6.87 -2.00 -7.65
C PHE A 108 7.03 -3.47 -8.00
N ASN A 109 8.22 -3.82 -8.49
CA ASN A 109 8.64 -5.21 -8.63
C ASN A 109 9.07 -5.73 -7.26
N LYS A 110 8.43 -6.80 -6.80
CA LYS A 110 8.71 -7.41 -5.48
C LYS A 110 9.59 -8.64 -5.67
N GLY A 111 10.60 -8.78 -4.81
CA GLY A 111 11.53 -9.90 -4.87
C GLY A 111 12.11 -10.25 -3.51
N THR A 112 12.98 -11.25 -3.53
CA THR A 112 13.72 -11.71 -2.36
C THR A 112 15.20 -11.84 -2.70
N PHE A 113 16.04 -11.60 -1.71
CA PHE A 113 17.48 -11.84 -1.78
C PHE A 113 17.88 -12.68 -0.58
N THR A 114 18.54 -13.80 -0.81
CA THR A 114 18.99 -14.70 0.25
C THR A 114 20.51 -14.75 0.28
N GLY A 115 21.07 -14.54 1.45
CA GLY A 115 22.51 -14.58 1.64
C GLY A 115 22.86 -14.84 3.10
N ARG A 116 24.15 -14.95 3.37
CA ARG A 116 24.66 -15.29 4.71
C ARG A 116 25.14 -14.05 5.43
N LEU A 117 24.69 -13.89 6.68
CA LEU A 117 25.21 -12.86 7.58
C LEU A 117 26.56 -13.29 8.14
N THR A 118 27.53 -12.35 8.16
CA THR A 118 28.84 -12.61 8.75
C THR A 118 28.72 -12.94 10.26
N GLY A 119 29.24 -14.10 10.65
CA GLY A 119 29.26 -14.53 12.05
C GLY A 119 27.93 -15.11 12.58
N LYS A 120 26.95 -15.38 11.69
CA LYS A 120 25.72 -16.09 12.07
C LYS A 120 25.55 -17.39 11.31
N PRO A 121 25.01 -18.45 11.91
CA PRO A 121 24.67 -19.67 11.21
C PRO A 121 23.43 -19.48 10.36
N GLY A 122 23.44 -20.11 9.17
CA GLY A 122 22.29 -20.15 8.26
C GLY A 122 22.20 -18.95 7.32
N ASP A 123 21.33 -19.10 6.35
CA ASP A 123 21.01 -18.05 5.37
C ASP A 123 19.87 -17.18 5.88
N VAL A 124 19.89 -15.93 5.47
CA VAL A 124 18.85 -14.96 5.77
C VAL A 124 18.27 -14.43 4.47
N THR A 125 16.96 -14.31 4.42
CA THR A 125 16.24 -13.76 3.27
C THR A 125 15.76 -12.34 3.62
N LEU A 126 16.14 -11.38 2.78
CA LEU A 126 15.56 -10.05 2.73
C LEU A 126 14.46 -10.04 1.68
N THR A 127 13.37 -9.35 1.93
CA THR A 127 12.39 -9.02 0.89
C THR A 127 12.66 -7.60 0.41
N TYR A 128 12.38 -7.34 -0.86
CA TYR A 128 12.55 -6.00 -1.41
C TYR A 128 11.46 -5.67 -2.41
N ALA A 129 11.29 -4.38 -2.65
CA ALA A 129 10.46 -3.84 -3.71
C ALA A 129 11.23 -2.74 -4.44
N SER A 130 11.27 -2.80 -5.76
CA SER A 130 11.96 -1.84 -6.61
C SER A 130 11.00 -1.19 -7.60
N TYR A 131 11.20 0.10 -7.82
CA TYR A 131 10.54 0.86 -8.87
C TYR A 131 11.57 1.41 -9.85
N GLU A 132 11.30 1.20 -11.13
CA GLU A 132 12.08 1.71 -12.24
C GLU A 132 11.22 2.69 -13.05
N PRO A 133 11.56 4.00 -13.07
CA PRO A 133 10.85 4.95 -13.90
C PRO A 133 10.98 4.60 -15.37
N TRP A 134 9.88 4.65 -16.11
CA TRP A 134 9.89 4.35 -17.54
C TRP A 134 10.86 5.25 -18.31
N SER A 135 10.95 6.54 -17.92
CA SER A 135 11.83 7.53 -18.53
C SER A 135 13.32 7.20 -18.43
N LEU A 136 13.72 6.38 -17.45
CA LEU A 136 15.12 6.03 -17.19
C LEU A 136 15.46 4.62 -17.67
N LYS A 137 14.48 3.88 -18.18
CA LYS A 137 14.65 2.49 -18.54
C LYS A 137 15.59 2.33 -19.74
N GLY A 138 16.75 1.72 -19.49
CA GLY A 138 17.70 1.38 -20.54
C GLY A 138 18.42 2.57 -21.18
N ASP A 139 18.45 3.74 -20.52
CA ASP A 139 19.12 4.94 -21.01
C ASP A 139 20.66 4.84 -20.91
N GLY A 140 21.20 3.86 -20.18
CA GLY A 140 22.63 3.65 -19.99
C GLY A 140 23.33 4.74 -19.18
N ALA A 141 22.58 5.68 -18.61
CA ALA A 141 23.09 6.80 -17.81
C ALA A 141 23.16 6.43 -16.32
N ALA A 142 23.95 7.18 -15.55
CA ALA A 142 23.89 7.12 -14.10
C ALA A 142 22.63 7.82 -13.61
N ASN A 143 21.81 7.09 -12.88
CA ASN A 143 20.49 7.53 -12.46
C ASN A 143 20.40 7.67 -10.94
N PRO A 144 19.65 8.64 -10.41
CA PRO A 144 19.39 8.73 -8.99
C PRO A 144 18.71 7.48 -8.45
N LEU A 145 19.08 7.04 -7.25
CA LEU A 145 18.48 5.94 -6.53
C LEU A 145 18.04 6.40 -5.15
N ILE A 146 16.76 6.26 -4.85
CA ILE A 146 16.21 6.46 -3.51
C ILE A 146 16.20 5.09 -2.83
N ILE A 147 16.85 5.01 -1.68
CA ILE A 147 16.87 3.80 -0.86
C ILE A 147 16.05 4.04 0.39
N TRP A 148 15.06 3.18 0.65
CA TRP A 148 14.24 3.24 1.83
C TRP A 148 14.57 2.09 2.78
N LEU A 149 14.92 2.43 4.02
CA LEU A 149 15.11 1.50 5.12
C LEU A 149 13.92 1.65 6.08
N HIS A 150 13.19 0.58 6.28
CA HIS A 150 11.99 0.60 7.12
C HIS A 150 12.28 0.90 8.59
N GLY A 151 11.27 1.39 9.31
CA GLY A 151 11.33 1.68 10.73
C GLY A 151 11.17 0.44 11.62
N GLY A 152 11.37 0.65 12.93
CA GLY A 152 11.10 -0.39 13.93
C GLY A 152 9.62 -0.80 13.89
N GLY A 153 9.36 -2.10 13.84
CA GLY A 153 8.00 -2.65 13.74
C GLY A 153 7.56 -3.03 12.33
N GLU A 154 8.31 -2.66 11.29
CA GLU A 154 8.04 -3.05 9.90
C GLU A 154 8.93 -4.21 9.42
N GLY A 155 9.80 -4.74 10.29
CA GLY A 155 10.58 -5.93 9.99
C GLY A 155 9.69 -7.13 9.76
N GLY A 156 10.06 -8.01 8.83
CA GLY A 156 9.26 -9.18 8.47
C GLY A 156 9.63 -9.75 7.10
N ILE A 157 8.67 -10.43 6.49
CA ILE A 157 8.82 -11.12 5.20
C ILE A 157 7.75 -10.69 4.17
N ASP A 158 7.09 -9.58 4.43
CA ASP A 158 6.07 -9.01 3.54
C ASP A 158 6.41 -7.55 3.26
N VAL A 159 7.11 -7.29 2.17
CA VAL A 159 7.58 -5.95 1.79
C VAL A 159 6.43 -4.97 1.54
N SER A 160 5.20 -5.43 1.36
CA SER A 160 4.04 -4.54 1.27
C SER A 160 3.83 -3.72 2.54
N VAL A 161 4.30 -4.24 3.68
CA VAL A 161 4.30 -3.51 4.96
C VAL A 161 5.15 -2.24 4.87
N THR A 162 6.34 -2.33 4.28
CA THR A 162 7.22 -1.15 4.13
C THR A 162 6.69 -0.18 3.08
N LEU A 163 6.11 -0.69 1.99
CA LEU A 163 5.57 0.15 0.92
C LEU A 163 4.39 1.00 1.38
N VAL A 164 3.49 0.41 2.16
CA VAL A 164 2.21 1.05 2.52
C VAL A 164 2.26 1.67 3.92
N GLY A 165 3.01 1.06 4.85
CA GLY A 165 3.04 1.47 6.25
C GLY A 165 3.58 2.90 6.46
N ASN A 166 4.58 3.31 5.71
CA ASN A 166 5.19 4.66 5.76
C ASN A 166 5.06 5.41 4.43
N GLU A 167 4.08 5.08 3.62
CA GLU A 167 3.78 5.78 2.36
C GLU A 167 4.97 5.79 1.37
N VAL A 168 5.83 4.77 1.39
CA VAL A 168 6.97 4.65 0.44
C VAL A 168 6.49 4.72 -1.01
N VAL A 169 5.28 4.24 -1.26
CA VAL A 169 4.61 4.38 -2.56
C VAL A 169 4.48 5.83 -3.03
N SER A 170 4.51 6.81 -2.14
CA SER A 170 4.47 8.22 -2.53
C SER A 170 5.75 8.68 -3.23
N LEU A 171 6.88 7.97 -3.05
CA LEU A 171 8.16 8.30 -3.69
C LEU A 171 8.12 8.17 -5.22
N ILE A 172 7.16 7.41 -5.77
CA ILE A 172 7.02 7.27 -7.23
C ILE A 172 6.08 8.31 -7.86
N ARG A 173 5.46 9.17 -7.06
CA ARG A 173 4.54 10.20 -7.57
C ARG A 173 5.29 11.26 -8.36
N PRO A 174 4.69 11.82 -9.43
CA PRO A 174 5.32 12.81 -10.28
C PRO A 174 5.88 14.01 -9.52
N GLU A 175 5.21 14.44 -8.44
CA GLU A 175 5.64 15.56 -7.60
C GLU A 175 7.00 15.30 -6.97
N ILE A 176 7.26 14.07 -6.53
CA ILE A 176 8.54 13.66 -5.94
C ILE A 176 9.56 13.37 -7.04
N GLN A 177 9.19 12.59 -8.04
CA GLN A 177 10.07 12.17 -9.13
C GLN A 177 10.64 13.35 -9.91
N SER A 178 9.88 14.45 -10.06
CA SER A 178 10.32 15.66 -10.77
C SER A 178 11.54 16.36 -10.13
N HIS A 179 11.82 16.09 -8.85
CA HIS A 179 12.98 16.66 -8.16
C HIS A 179 14.32 15.99 -8.50
N PHE A 180 14.28 14.82 -9.11
CA PHE A 180 15.47 14.06 -9.49
C PHE A 180 15.74 14.22 -10.98
N THR A 181 17.02 14.27 -11.34
CA THR A 181 17.45 14.38 -12.74
C THR A 181 18.62 13.44 -12.97
N SER A 182 18.52 12.59 -13.99
CA SER A 182 19.59 11.70 -14.44
C SER A 182 20.75 12.47 -15.08
N GLU A 183 21.89 11.83 -15.27
CA GLU A 183 22.98 12.41 -16.10
C GLU A 183 22.55 12.68 -17.53
N GLY A 184 21.59 11.91 -18.07
CA GLY A 184 21.00 12.12 -19.38
C GLY A 184 19.99 13.26 -19.47
N GLY A 185 19.67 13.92 -18.33
CA GLY A 185 18.72 15.03 -18.24
C GLY A 185 17.27 14.61 -18.05
N GLU A 186 16.96 13.31 -18.07
CA GLU A 186 15.62 12.77 -17.83
C GLU A 186 15.22 12.92 -16.36
N LYS A 187 13.91 13.07 -16.11
CA LYS A 187 13.37 13.19 -14.75
C LYS A 187 13.00 11.83 -14.17
N GLY A 188 13.39 11.64 -12.90
CA GLY A 188 13.05 10.47 -12.13
C GLY A 188 14.20 9.94 -11.28
N ALA A 189 13.85 9.00 -10.42
CA ALA A 189 14.78 8.23 -9.60
C ALA A 189 14.27 6.79 -9.46
N TYR A 190 15.18 5.84 -9.46
CA TYR A 190 14.88 4.49 -9.01
C TYR A 190 14.51 4.53 -7.53
N VAL A 191 13.61 3.65 -7.09
CA VAL A 191 13.28 3.49 -5.67
C VAL A 191 13.49 2.05 -5.27
N LEU A 192 14.24 1.82 -4.21
CA LEU A 192 14.45 0.51 -3.62
C LEU A 192 14.05 0.54 -2.14
N SER A 193 13.04 -0.25 -1.79
CA SER A 193 12.64 -0.50 -0.41
C SER A 193 13.05 -1.92 -0.03
N VAL A 194 13.86 -2.07 1.00
CA VAL A 194 14.31 -3.37 1.49
C VAL A 194 13.76 -3.60 2.89
N GLN A 195 13.25 -4.81 3.14
CA GLN A 195 12.76 -5.22 4.44
C GLN A 195 13.68 -6.30 5.02
N CYS A 196 14.21 -6.04 6.21
CA CYS A 196 14.88 -7.08 6.98
C CYS A 196 13.86 -7.87 7.82
N PRO A 197 14.14 -9.15 8.13
CA PRO A 197 13.19 -9.99 8.86
C PRO A 197 12.86 -9.49 10.26
N THR A 198 13.74 -8.68 10.86
CA THR A 198 13.60 -8.20 12.23
C THR A 198 13.72 -6.68 12.29
N MET A 199 14.88 -6.17 12.57
CA MET A 199 15.16 -4.76 12.78
C MET A 199 16.59 -4.43 12.32
N TRP A 200 16.78 -3.34 11.57
CA TRP A 200 18.11 -2.94 11.08
C TRP A 200 19.14 -2.74 12.20
N MET A 201 18.69 -2.23 13.33
CA MET A 201 19.51 -1.97 14.51
C MET A 201 19.60 -3.18 15.46
N GLY A 202 18.92 -4.28 15.13
CA GLY A 202 18.97 -5.52 15.90
C GLY A 202 20.34 -6.17 15.75
N THR A 203 21.05 -6.42 16.85
CA THR A 203 22.42 -6.85 16.80
C THR A 203 22.76 -7.75 17.98
N SER A 204 23.61 -8.73 17.71
CA SER A 204 24.27 -9.53 18.73
C SER A 204 25.40 -8.77 19.46
N LYS A 205 25.78 -7.59 18.96
CA LYS A 205 26.91 -6.79 19.45
C LYS A 205 26.54 -5.51 20.19
N GLY A 206 25.25 -5.29 20.46
CA GLY A 206 24.77 -4.09 21.13
C GLY A 206 24.22 -3.02 20.19
N PHE A 207 23.72 -1.95 20.76
CA PHE A 207 23.04 -0.88 20.02
C PHE A 207 24.00 -0.14 19.08
N GLY A 208 23.60 0.06 17.84
CA GLY A 208 24.35 0.82 16.84
C GLY A 208 25.11 -0.01 15.79
N HIS A 209 25.09 -1.33 15.90
CA HIS A 209 25.69 -2.22 14.91
C HIS A 209 24.63 -3.14 14.31
N GLY A 210 24.23 -2.91 13.07
CA GLY A 210 23.28 -3.80 12.38
C GLY A 210 23.96 -5.09 11.88
N ASP A 211 23.25 -6.19 11.95
CA ASP A 211 23.73 -7.47 11.40
C ASP A 211 23.56 -7.54 9.87
N TYR A 212 22.69 -6.71 9.29
CA TYR A 212 22.27 -6.79 7.89
C TYR A 212 23.02 -5.90 6.88
N PRO A 213 23.87 -4.89 7.23
CA PRO A 213 24.42 -3.97 6.25
C PRO A 213 25.21 -4.63 5.12
N SER A 214 25.95 -5.71 5.41
CA SER A 214 26.69 -6.45 4.37
C SER A 214 25.76 -7.12 3.37
N LEU A 215 24.72 -7.79 3.88
CA LEU A 215 23.73 -8.46 3.03
C LEU A 215 22.89 -7.48 2.23
N TYR A 216 22.59 -6.32 2.83
CA TYR A 216 21.90 -5.24 2.14
C TYR A 216 22.72 -4.68 0.97
N ALA A 217 24.03 -4.50 1.16
CA ALA A 217 24.92 -4.05 0.11
C ALA A 217 24.94 -5.03 -1.09
N ASP A 218 24.70 -6.32 -0.87
CA ASP A 218 24.61 -7.32 -1.92
C ASP A 218 23.28 -7.24 -2.71
N VAL A 219 22.21 -6.73 -2.12
CA VAL A 219 20.94 -6.45 -2.84
C VAL A 219 21.13 -5.34 -3.89
N LEU A 220 22.11 -4.44 -3.68
CA LEU A 220 22.38 -3.32 -4.59
C LEU A 220 23.23 -3.71 -5.82
N LYS A 221 23.77 -4.92 -5.86
CA LYS A 221 24.59 -5.45 -6.98
C LYS A 221 23.73 -6.14 -8.03
#